data_7ab2f7ba02fe710b05c2fc6cf74ffd22
#
_entry.id   7ab2f7ba02fe710b05c2fc6cf74ffd22
#
_cell.length_a   1.000
_cell.length_b   1.000
_cell.length_c   1.000
_cell.angle_alpha   90.00
_cell.angle_beta   90.00
_cell.angle_gamma   90.00
#
_symmetry.space_group_name_H-M   'P 1'
#
loop_
_entity.id
_entity.type
_entity.pdbx_description
1 polymer ?
#
loop_
_entity_poly.entity_id
_entity_poly.type
_entity_poly.pdbx_seq_one_letter_code
_entity_poly.pdbx_strand_id
1 'polypeptide(L)'
;MYDKIIVGGGSAGSVLAHRLSAKIANKVLLCEAGQDTPPGNEPPEIRDSYSGRAYFDPRFHWTELKVTTQVVSHNNPEEDRPPLRKYEQARVLGGGSSINGQLANRGAPTDYDEWEARGAAGWSWKDVLPYFRKVERDLDFDGPFHGKDGRIPVRRIPQEHWTRHSQAVAEACRLAGYTFLPDQNGEFAEGYFPVTHSNHAEQRVSAAMGYLDRETRKRANLTISTDTQVKELLFEGTRCVGVKAQVGGREEEFRGREVVLSCGAIHSPAHLLRAGIGPVGHLKEMGIPIVMGLEGVGQRLMDHPSIALSSFIRPGARMNEHTRRHVQVALRYSSELPGVPRGDMFVAVLSKSAWHAVGARIASLLTFVNKTYSETGQVKLASRDPRMEPIVQFNLLSDRRDLDRLMSGFRKMAALQMSAPLRAVTDKPFPASYSDRVRKIGVVNAKNKILTAIAAALMDGPSALRHYIIDTFVVEGFTFDEVMSDDEAMEAFVRKAAIGVWHASCSCRMGRPDDPMAVVDTQGCVKGVQGLRVVDASIFPVVPCANTNFPTLMAAEKIAEAMQ
;
A
#
# COMPACT_ATOMS: atom_id res chain seq x y z
N MET A 1 -30.16 -14.14 10.11
CA MET A 1 -29.20 -14.76 9.18
C MET A 1 -28.95 -13.78 8.04
N TYR A 2 -27.71 -13.56 7.63
CA TYR A 2 -27.30 -12.72 6.50
C TYR A 2 -27.12 -13.56 5.23
N ASP A 3 -27.27 -12.94 4.05
CA ASP A 3 -26.86 -13.58 2.80
C ASP A 3 -25.36 -13.47 2.59
N LYS A 4 -24.79 -12.32 2.94
CA LYS A 4 -23.35 -12.03 2.82
C LYS A 4 -22.83 -11.37 4.11
N ILE A 5 -21.73 -11.91 4.65
CA ILE A 5 -20.96 -11.28 5.74
C ILE A 5 -19.60 -10.90 5.18
N ILE A 6 -19.29 -9.62 5.16
CA ILE A 6 -18.02 -9.08 4.69
C ILE A 6 -17.17 -8.75 5.93
N VAL A 7 -16.00 -9.34 6.03
CA VAL A 7 -15.05 -9.14 7.13
C VAL A 7 -13.93 -8.23 6.66
N GLY A 8 -13.86 -7.01 7.23
CA GLY A 8 -12.95 -5.95 6.84
C GLY A 8 -13.60 -4.93 5.92
N GLY A 9 -13.81 -3.71 6.43
CA GLY A 9 -14.38 -2.57 5.72
C GLY A 9 -13.33 -1.75 4.96
N GLY A 10 -12.27 -2.39 4.46
CA GLY A 10 -11.21 -1.76 3.66
C GLY A 10 -11.65 -1.39 2.24
N SER A 11 -10.67 -1.25 1.34
CA SER A 11 -10.92 -0.88 -0.06
C SER A 11 -11.89 -1.86 -0.73
N ALA A 12 -11.60 -3.16 -0.70
CA ALA A 12 -12.47 -4.17 -1.30
C ALA A 12 -13.80 -4.32 -0.57
N GLY A 13 -13.79 -4.38 0.78
CA GLY A 13 -15.01 -4.57 1.56
C GLY A 13 -16.01 -3.43 1.37
N SER A 14 -15.55 -2.18 1.19
CA SER A 14 -16.42 -1.04 0.87
C SER A 14 -17.11 -1.19 -0.47
N VAL A 15 -16.37 -1.64 -1.50
CA VAL A 15 -16.95 -1.95 -2.84
C VAL A 15 -17.99 -3.06 -2.73
N LEU A 16 -17.63 -4.18 -2.09
CA LEU A 16 -18.52 -5.34 -1.93
C LEU A 16 -19.80 -4.96 -1.18
N ALA A 17 -19.71 -4.24 -0.06
CA ALA A 17 -20.86 -3.81 0.71
C ALA A 17 -21.81 -2.95 -0.13
N HIS A 18 -21.27 -2.00 -0.92
CA HIS A 18 -22.05 -1.17 -1.84
C HIS A 18 -22.72 -1.99 -2.94
N ARG A 19 -21.95 -2.84 -3.64
CA ARG A 19 -22.45 -3.58 -4.80
C ARG A 19 -23.45 -4.67 -4.42
N LEU A 20 -23.14 -5.46 -3.39
CA LEU A 20 -24.00 -6.58 -2.98
C LEU A 20 -25.30 -6.11 -2.33
N SER A 21 -25.29 -5.00 -1.59
CA SER A 21 -26.50 -4.41 -1.02
C SER A 21 -27.37 -3.65 -2.04
N ALA A 22 -26.88 -3.43 -3.25
CA ALA A 22 -27.71 -2.84 -4.32
C ALA A 22 -28.89 -3.76 -4.70
N LYS A 23 -28.74 -5.07 -4.55
CA LYS A 23 -29.82 -6.06 -4.68
C LYS A 23 -30.56 -6.15 -3.34
N ILE A 24 -31.77 -5.63 -3.28
CA ILE A 24 -32.57 -5.51 -2.04
C ILE A 24 -32.79 -6.86 -1.34
N ALA A 25 -32.81 -7.96 -2.09
CA ALA A 25 -32.95 -9.31 -1.53
C ALA A 25 -31.71 -9.79 -0.77
N ASN A 26 -30.54 -9.18 -0.96
CA ASN A 26 -29.32 -9.55 -0.25
C ASN A 26 -29.24 -8.82 1.09
N LYS A 27 -29.35 -9.54 2.19
CA LYS A 27 -29.06 -8.99 3.52
C LYS A 27 -27.55 -9.04 3.77
N VAL A 28 -26.90 -7.88 3.80
CA VAL A 28 -25.43 -7.73 3.88
C VAL A 28 -25.01 -7.18 5.24
N LEU A 29 -24.02 -7.83 5.86
CA LEU A 29 -23.32 -7.34 7.05
C LEU A 29 -21.88 -7.01 6.64
N LEU A 30 -21.41 -5.80 6.97
CA LEU A 30 -20.01 -5.40 6.90
C LEU A 30 -19.47 -5.23 8.32
N CYS A 31 -18.47 -6.02 8.69
CA CYS A 31 -17.75 -5.92 9.97
C CYS A 31 -16.41 -5.19 9.75
N GLU A 32 -16.15 -4.14 10.51
CA GLU A 32 -14.88 -3.41 10.52
C GLU A 32 -14.34 -3.30 11.95
N ALA A 33 -13.07 -3.70 12.13
CA ALA A 33 -12.44 -3.69 13.45
C ALA A 33 -12.13 -2.29 13.99
N GLY A 34 -11.98 -1.31 13.10
CA GLY A 34 -11.70 0.08 13.45
C GLY A 34 -12.94 0.95 13.51
N GLN A 35 -12.69 2.24 13.78
CA GLN A 35 -13.73 3.25 13.88
C GLN A 35 -14.38 3.58 12.53
N ASP A 36 -15.57 4.15 12.58
CA ASP A 36 -16.31 4.64 11.42
C ASP A 36 -15.69 5.92 10.81
N THR A 37 -16.01 6.14 9.54
CA THR A 37 -15.77 7.39 8.79
C THR A 37 -17.11 7.91 8.25
N PRO A 38 -17.98 8.48 9.10
CA PRO A 38 -19.34 8.85 8.71
C PRO A 38 -19.35 9.97 7.66
N PRO A 39 -20.17 9.86 6.58
CA PRO A 39 -20.19 10.85 5.51
C PRO A 39 -20.48 12.27 6.01
N GLY A 40 -19.52 13.18 5.80
CA GLY A 40 -19.55 14.57 6.25
C GLY A 40 -19.00 14.81 7.64
N ASN A 41 -18.69 13.74 8.41
CA ASN A 41 -18.05 13.77 9.72
C ASN A 41 -16.83 12.85 9.80
N GLU A 42 -16.18 12.61 8.68
CA GLU A 42 -14.94 11.86 8.64
C GLU A 42 -13.86 12.56 9.48
N PRO A 43 -12.97 11.82 10.17
CA PRO A 43 -11.86 12.41 10.88
C PRO A 43 -11.08 13.40 10.00
N PRO A 44 -10.78 14.62 10.47
CA PRO A 44 -10.14 15.65 9.66
C PRO A 44 -8.77 15.21 9.12
N GLU A 45 -8.07 14.32 9.83
CA GLU A 45 -6.79 13.76 9.39
C GLU A 45 -6.97 12.85 8.16
N ILE A 46 -8.07 12.11 8.07
CA ILE A 46 -8.43 11.26 6.92
C ILE A 46 -8.86 12.13 5.74
N ARG A 47 -9.65 13.17 5.99
CA ARG A 47 -10.11 14.11 4.93
C ARG A 47 -8.96 14.91 4.32
N ASP A 48 -7.89 15.14 5.09
CA ASP A 48 -6.77 15.98 4.65
C ASP A 48 -6.13 15.41 3.37
N SER A 49 -5.92 16.25 2.38
CA SER A 49 -5.22 15.88 1.16
C SER A 49 -3.71 15.63 1.39
N TYR A 50 -3.14 16.14 2.49
CA TYR A 50 -1.84 15.68 2.96
C TYR A 50 -1.98 14.37 3.72
N SER A 51 -1.65 13.27 3.06
CA SER A 51 -1.82 11.91 3.58
C SER A 51 -1.07 11.63 4.90
N GLY A 52 0.05 12.31 5.15
CA GLY A 52 0.86 12.10 6.35
C GLY A 52 0.12 12.35 7.67
N ARG A 53 -0.99 13.09 7.68
CA ARG A 53 -1.77 13.29 8.91
C ARG A 53 -2.47 12.00 9.36
N ALA A 54 -3.09 11.29 8.44
CA ALA A 54 -3.72 10.00 8.74
C ALA A 54 -2.67 8.87 8.87
N TYR A 55 -1.67 8.88 7.97
CA TYR A 55 -0.63 7.86 7.94
C TYR A 55 0.21 7.79 9.22
N PHE A 56 0.52 8.90 9.87
CA PHE A 56 1.31 8.92 11.11
C PHE A 56 0.46 8.84 12.39
N ASP A 57 -0.87 8.77 12.28
CA ASP A 57 -1.77 8.75 13.44
C ASP A 57 -2.09 7.32 13.88
N PRO A 58 -1.63 6.90 15.07
CA PRO A 58 -1.82 5.54 15.56
C PRO A 58 -3.29 5.15 15.81
N ARG A 59 -4.21 6.13 15.90
CA ARG A 59 -5.65 5.85 16.06
C ARG A 59 -6.23 5.04 14.90
N PHE A 60 -5.58 5.09 13.73
CA PHE A 60 -6.05 4.43 12.51
C PHE A 60 -5.27 3.17 12.16
N HIS A 61 -4.43 2.64 13.07
CA HIS A 61 -3.51 1.54 12.78
C HIS A 61 -3.71 0.33 13.69
N TRP A 62 -3.27 -0.83 13.20
CA TRP A 62 -2.92 -1.98 14.01
C TRP A 62 -1.55 -1.70 14.64
N THR A 63 -1.55 -1.14 15.86
CA THR A 63 -0.34 -0.60 16.50
C THR A 63 0.69 -1.64 16.90
N GLU A 64 0.23 -2.88 17.15
CA GLU A 64 1.10 -3.99 17.57
C GLU A 64 1.72 -4.74 16.38
N LEU A 65 1.25 -4.49 15.15
CA LEU A 65 1.77 -5.16 13.96
C LEU A 65 3.22 -4.74 13.69
N LYS A 66 4.10 -5.73 13.64
CA LYS A 66 5.52 -5.58 13.28
C LYS A 66 5.90 -6.59 12.22
N VAL A 67 6.84 -6.21 11.35
CA VAL A 67 7.28 -7.01 10.22
C VAL A 67 8.79 -7.04 10.12
N THR A 68 9.33 -8.06 9.44
CA THR A 68 10.70 -8.05 8.93
C THR A 68 10.68 -7.76 7.43
N THR A 69 11.58 -6.92 6.96
CA THR A 69 11.70 -6.55 5.54
C THR A 69 12.82 -7.30 4.84
N GLN A 70 13.90 -7.61 5.55
CA GLN A 70 15.04 -8.37 5.06
C GLN A 70 14.78 -9.89 5.09
N VAL A 71 15.57 -10.65 4.35
CA VAL A 71 15.53 -12.11 4.37
C VAL A 71 15.86 -12.62 5.78
N VAL A 72 15.00 -13.49 6.32
CA VAL A 72 15.17 -14.08 7.65
C VAL A 72 15.82 -15.46 7.50
N SER A 73 16.98 -15.65 8.14
CA SER A 73 17.59 -16.97 8.35
C SER A 73 17.25 -17.48 9.75
N HIS A 74 16.48 -18.55 9.82
CA HIS A 74 16.12 -19.18 11.10
C HIS A 74 17.27 -19.98 11.72
N ASN A 75 18.37 -20.19 10.97
CA ASN A 75 19.58 -20.83 11.46
C ASN A 75 20.51 -19.87 12.21
N ASN A 76 20.30 -18.55 12.06
CA ASN A 76 21.08 -17.57 12.79
C ASN A 76 20.58 -17.44 14.25
N PRO A 77 21.47 -17.12 15.20
CA PRO A 77 21.08 -16.68 16.54
C PRO A 77 20.03 -15.58 16.49
N GLU A 78 19.20 -15.47 17.52
CA GLU A 78 18.09 -14.50 17.54
C GLU A 78 18.58 -13.05 17.44
N GLU A 79 19.72 -12.75 18.04
CA GLU A 79 20.38 -11.44 18.00
C GLU A 79 20.86 -11.02 16.60
N ASP A 80 21.14 -11.99 15.72
CA ASP A 80 21.60 -11.75 14.34
C ASP A 80 20.44 -11.70 13.32
N ARG A 81 19.21 -11.86 13.79
CA ARG A 81 18.03 -11.79 12.91
C ARG A 81 17.67 -10.34 12.56
N PRO A 82 17.07 -10.10 11.37
CA PRO A 82 16.62 -8.78 10.98
C PRO A 82 15.68 -8.16 12.03
N PRO A 83 15.82 -6.85 12.33
CA PRO A 83 15.00 -6.19 13.32
C PRO A 83 13.52 -6.12 12.88
N LEU A 84 12.63 -6.30 13.85
CA LEU A 84 11.20 -6.05 13.65
C LEU A 84 10.96 -4.54 13.47
N ARG A 85 10.19 -4.19 12.45
CA ARG A 85 9.79 -2.83 12.13
C ARG A 85 8.27 -2.67 12.25
N LYS A 86 7.82 -1.51 12.72
CA LYS A 86 6.40 -1.14 12.65
C LYS A 86 5.93 -1.13 11.20
N TYR A 87 4.72 -1.61 10.95
CA TYR A 87 4.06 -1.57 9.65
C TYR A 87 2.68 -0.92 9.81
N GLU A 88 2.44 0.19 9.11
CA GLU A 88 1.23 0.99 9.23
C GLU A 88 0.08 0.34 8.44
N GLN A 89 -0.47 -0.74 8.98
CA GLN A 89 -1.69 -1.38 8.47
C GLN A 89 -2.91 -0.66 9.05
N ALA A 90 -3.84 -0.27 8.19
CA ALA A 90 -5.02 0.49 8.61
C ALA A 90 -6.00 -0.34 9.45
N ARG A 91 -6.54 0.29 10.49
CA ARG A 91 -7.66 -0.18 11.32
C ARG A 91 -8.70 0.94 11.42
N VAL A 92 -9.45 1.13 10.36
CA VAL A 92 -10.47 2.17 10.18
C VAL A 92 -11.31 1.85 8.96
N LEU A 93 -12.56 2.24 8.92
CA LEU A 93 -13.43 2.06 7.76
C LEU A 93 -12.83 2.76 6.51
N GLY A 94 -12.81 2.06 5.37
CA GLY A 94 -12.06 2.42 4.18
C GLY A 94 -10.66 1.83 4.13
N GLY A 95 -10.17 1.25 5.24
CA GLY A 95 -8.89 0.55 5.33
C GLY A 95 -7.72 1.41 4.83
N GLY A 96 -6.79 0.79 4.10
CA GLY A 96 -5.61 1.46 3.54
C GLY A 96 -5.95 2.72 2.72
N SER A 97 -7.11 2.78 2.05
CA SER A 97 -7.53 3.95 1.28
C SER A 97 -7.81 5.18 2.15
N SER A 98 -8.06 5.00 3.44
CA SER A 98 -8.27 6.09 4.40
C SER A 98 -6.96 6.71 4.91
N ILE A 99 -5.81 6.03 4.77
CA ILE A 99 -4.52 6.50 5.29
C ILE A 99 -3.41 6.62 4.23
N ASN A 100 -3.56 6.04 3.04
CA ASN A 100 -2.55 5.97 1.97
C ASN A 100 -2.22 7.33 1.33
N GLY A 101 -1.23 7.34 0.42
CA GLY A 101 -0.80 8.51 -0.36
C GLY A 101 -1.81 9.02 -1.40
N GLN A 102 -2.99 8.40 -1.53
CA GLN A 102 -4.04 8.73 -2.51
C GLN A 102 -3.65 8.46 -3.97
N LEU A 103 -2.51 7.85 -4.25
CA LEU A 103 -2.10 7.55 -5.62
C LEU A 103 -3.07 6.54 -6.24
N ALA A 104 -3.57 6.87 -7.44
CA ALA A 104 -4.66 6.19 -8.11
C ALA A 104 -4.24 5.65 -9.49
N ASN A 105 -3.14 4.92 -9.54
CA ASN A 105 -2.60 4.33 -10.76
C ASN A 105 -3.04 2.86 -10.93
N ARG A 106 -3.04 2.40 -12.20
CA ARG A 106 -3.58 1.09 -12.59
C ARG A 106 -2.53 0.01 -12.80
N GLY A 107 -1.28 0.38 -13.05
CA GLY A 107 -0.22 -0.55 -13.46
C GLY A 107 -0.13 -0.73 -14.97
N ALA A 108 0.71 -1.67 -15.38
CA ALA A 108 0.94 -1.99 -16.78
C ALA A 108 -0.13 -2.96 -17.30
N PRO A 109 -0.55 -2.84 -18.58
CA PRO A 109 -1.35 -3.88 -19.23
C PRO A 109 -0.77 -5.28 -19.07
N THR A 110 0.55 -5.40 -19.23
CA THR A 110 1.30 -6.65 -19.10
C THR A 110 1.24 -7.28 -17.71
N ASP A 111 0.94 -6.52 -16.64
CA ASP A 111 0.76 -7.09 -15.31
C ASP A 111 -0.46 -8.02 -15.26
N TYR A 112 -1.55 -7.60 -15.90
CA TYR A 112 -2.81 -8.35 -15.93
C TYR A 112 -2.77 -9.51 -16.94
N ASP A 113 -2.08 -9.33 -18.07
CA ASP A 113 -1.81 -10.43 -19.00
C ASP A 113 -0.93 -11.51 -18.31
N GLU A 114 0.00 -11.10 -17.45
CA GLU A 114 0.74 -12.04 -16.59
C GLU A 114 -0.16 -12.73 -15.55
N TRP A 115 -1.15 -12.02 -14.97
CA TRP A 115 -2.10 -12.65 -14.05
C TRP A 115 -2.84 -13.79 -14.74
N GLU A 116 -3.32 -13.58 -15.97
CA GLU A 116 -3.95 -14.64 -16.78
C GLU A 116 -2.97 -15.79 -17.06
N ALA A 117 -1.75 -15.48 -17.47
CA ALA A 117 -0.70 -16.48 -17.73
C ALA A 117 -0.34 -17.29 -16.48
N ARG A 118 -0.40 -16.70 -15.28
CA ARG A 118 -0.21 -17.37 -13.99
C ARG A 118 -1.46 -18.14 -13.51
N GLY A 119 -2.51 -18.22 -14.32
CA GLY A 119 -3.69 -19.06 -14.07
C GLY A 119 -4.94 -18.31 -13.62
N ALA A 120 -4.92 -16.98 -13.55
CA ALA A 120 -6.11 -16.17 -13.31
C ALA A 120 -6.89 -15.95 -14.62
N ALA A 121 -7.52 -16.97 -15.14
CA ALA A 121 -8.28 -16.91 -16.40
C ALA A 121 -9.37 -15.83 -16.35
N GLY A 122 -9.43 -14.99 -17.40
CA GLY A 122 -10.36 -13.86 -17.48
C GLY A 122 -9.91 -12.62 -16.67
N TRP A 123 -8.62 -12.52 -16.34
CA TRP A 123 -8.04 -11.37 -15.65
C TRP A 123 -6.94 -10.66 -16.46
N SER A 124 -6.93 -10.85 -17.80
CA SER A 124 -6.04 -10.09 -18.69
C SER A 124 -6.42 -8.59 -18.72
N TRP A 125 -5.56 -7.76 -19.26
CA TRP A 125 -5.81 -6.32 -19.35
C TRP A 125 -7.17 -5.99 -19.98
N LYS A 126 -7.53 -6.64 -21.09
CA LYS A 126 -8.83 -6.44 -21.76
C LYS A 126 -10.02 -6.74 -20.84
N ASP A 127 -9.85 -7.71 -19.93
CA ASP A 127 -10.92 -8.15 -19.03
C ASP A 127 -11.05 -7.26 -17.79
N VAL A 128 -9.97 -6.60 -17.35
CA VAL A 128 -9.96 -5.78 -16.13
C VAL A 128 -10.12 -4.28 -16.40
N LEU A 129 -9.76 -3.79 -17.58
CA LEU A 129 -9.92 -2.37 -17.94
C LEU A 129 -11.35 -1.84 -17.75
N PRO A 130 -12.41 -2.57 -18.13
CA PRO A 130 -13.80 -2.13 -17.86
C PRO A 130 -14.07 -1.88 -16.38
N TYR A 131 -13.47 -2.67 -15.49
CA TYR A 131 -13.66 -2.52 -14.04
C TYR A 131 -12.82 -1.37 -13.47
N PHE A 132 -11.64 -1.07 -14.01
CA PHE A 132 -10.92 0.17 -13.70
C PHE A 132 -11.74 1.40 -14.06
N ARG A 133 -12.36 1.42 -15.24
CA ARG A 133 -13.28 2.49 -15.67
C ARG A 133 -14.52 2.59 -14.78
N LYS A 134 -15.03 1.46 -14.27
CA LYS A 134 -16.16 1.39 -13.35
C LYS A 134 -15.84 1.93 -11.94
N VAL A 135 -14.58 1.83 -11.51
CA VAL A 135 -14.09 2.41 -10.25
C VAL A 135 -13.98 3.93 -10.34
N GLU A 136 -13.42 4.45 -11.42
CA GLU A 136 -12.99 5.84 -11.48
C GLU A 136 -14.05 6.78 -12.07
N ARG A 137 -14.00 8.01 -11.57
CA ARG A 137 -14.57 9.19 -12.21
C ARG A 137 -13.43 10.15 -12.51
N ASP A 138 -12.84 10.03 -13.68
CA ASP A 138 -11.75 10.92 -14.08
C ASP A 138 -12.28 12.32 -14.37
N LEU A 139 -11.73 13.32 -13.64
CA LEU A 139 -12.16 14.72 -13.73
C LEU A 139 -11.35 15.52 -14.75
N ASP A 140 -10.22 14.96 -15.21
CA ASP A 140 -9.28 15.69 -16.07
C ASP A 140 -9.21 15.09 -17.50
N PHE A 141 -9.44 13.78 -17.66
CA PHE A 141 -9.32 13.09 -18.95
C PHE A 141 -10.58 12.30 -19.33
N ASP A 142 -10.75 12.16 -20.64
CA ASP A 142 -11.75 11.33 -21.32
C ASP A 142 -11.04 10.26 -22.17
N GLY A 143 -11.80 9.37 -22.79
CA GLY A 143 -11.30 8.40 -23.76
C GLY A 143 -11.38 6.95 -23.33
N PRO A 144 -10.77 6.04 -24.08
CA PRO A 144 -10.97 4.59 -23.90
C PRO A 144 -10.44 4.05 -22.58
N PHE A 145 -9.47 4.74 -21.97
CA PHE A 145 -8.86 4.33 -20.72
C PHE A 145 -9.61 4.86 -19.49
N HIS A 146 -10.49 5.86 -19.61
CA HIS A 146 -11.07 6.59 -18.48
C HIS A 146 -12.55 6.30 -18.25
N GLY A 147 -12.95 6.21 -16.97
CA GLY A 147 -14.33 6.18 -16.53
C GLY A 147 -14.80 7.55 -16.09
N LYS A 148 -16.11 7.85 -16.29
CA LYS A 148 -16.72 9.14 -15.93
C LYS A 148 -17.74 9.02 -14.81
N ASP A 149 -18.24 7.82 -14.54
CA ASP A 149 -19.38 7.57 -13.65
C ASP A 149 -19.02 6.77 -12.40
N GLY A 150 -17.71 6.48 -12.22
CA GLY A 150 -17.24 5.69 -11.09
C GLY A 150 -17.34 6.42 -9.74
N ARG A 151 -17.17 5.67 -8.69
CA ARG A 151 -17.32 6.16 -7.31
C ARG A 151 -16.10 6.89 -6.77
N ILE A 152 -14.94 6.68 -7.38
CA ILE A 152 -13.68 7.30 -6.94
C ILE A 152 -13.31 8.41 -7.93
N PRO A 153 -13.45 9.68 -7.54
CA PRO A 153 -12.96 10.78 -8.35
C PRO A 153 -11.44 10.73 -8.40
N VAL A 154 -10.88 10.90 -9.59
CA VAL A 154 -9.44 11.00 -9.80
C VAL A 154 -9.11 12.28 -10.52
N ARG A 155 -7.98 12.89 -10.11
CA ARG A 155 -7.50 14.11 -10.72
C ARG A 155 -5.99 14.31 -10.50
N ARG A 156 -5.42 15.20 -11.30
CA ARG A 156 -4.02 15.60 -11.27
C ARG A 156 -3.90 17.01 -10.69
N ILE A 157 -2.71 17.37 -10.24
CA ILE A 157 -2.39 18.76 -9.87
C ILE A 157 -1.83 19.44 -11.13
N PRO A 158 -2.42 20.54 -11.62
CA PRO A 158 -1.88 21.29 -12.73
C PRO A 158 -0.43 21.73 -12.49
N GLN A 159 0.40 21.72 -13.53
CA GLN A 159 1.85 22.00 -13.39
C GLN A 159 2.14 23.38 -12.81
N GLU A 160 1.32 24.37 -13.10
CA GLU A 160 1.42 25.72 -12.57
C GLU A 160 1.25 25.80 -11.04
N HIS A 161 0.60 24.79 -10.45
CA HIS A 161 0.42 24.65 -8.99
C HIS A 161 1.52 23.80 -8.33
N TRP A 162 2.43 23.22 -9.09
CA TRP A 162 3.52 22.45 -8.52
C TRP A 162 4.46 23.31 -7.69
N THR A 163 5.03 22.73 -6.64
CA THR A 163 6.11 23.39 -5.89
C THR A 163 7.31 23.63 -6.81
N ARG A 164 8.13 24.62 -6.50
CA ARG A 164 9.40 24.82 -7.22
C ARG A 164 10.32 23.60 -7.17
N HIS A 165 10.24 22.82 -6.07
CA HIS A 165 10.95 21.55 -5.99
C HIS A 165 10.43 20.55 -7.06
N SER A 166 9.12 20.35 -7.15
CA SER A 166 8.53 19.46 -8.18
C SER A 166 8.80 19.93 -9.60
N GLN A 167 8.75 21.24 -9.85
CA GLN A 167 9.12 21.84 -11.14
C GLN A 167 10.61 21.59 -11.48
N ALA A 168 11.50 21.72 -10.49
CA ALA A 168 12.93 21.46 -10.67
C ALA A 168 13.21 19.97 -10.99
N VAL A 169 12.46 19.03 -10.36
CA VAL A 169 12.55 17.61 -10.70
C VAL A 169 12.06 17.36 -12.13
N ALA A 170 10.93 17.93 -12.52
CA ALA A 170 10.42 17.81 -13.90
C ALA A 170 11.43 18.33 -14.94
N GLU A 171 12.05 19.47 -14.66
CA GLU A 171 13.09 20.04 -15.53
C GLU A 171 14.35 19.15 -15.56
N ALA A 172 14.76 18.58 -14.42
CA ALA A 172 15.86 17.62 -14.38
C ALA A 172 15.55 16.37 -15.21
N CYS A 173 14.34 15.85 -15.13
CA CYS A 173 13.89 14.72 -15.95
C CYS A 173 13.91 15.08 -17.46
N ARG A 174 13.41 16.26 -17.81
CA ARG A 174 13.45 16.75 -19.20
C ARG A 174 14.88 16.85 -19.74
N LEU A 175 15.80 17.41 -18.96
CA LEU A 175 17.22 17.52 -19.33
C LEU A 175 17.92 16.16 -19.40
N ALA A 176 17.46 15.17 -18.64
CA ALA A 176 17.92 13.80 -18.69
C ALA A 176 17.31 12.98 -19.86
N GLY A 177 16.48 13.61 -20.71
CA GLY A 177 15.90 12.99 -21.91
C GLY A 177 14.58 12.25 -21.67
N TYR A 178 13.97 12.34 -20.48
CA TYR A 178 12.65 11.74 -20.24
C TYR A 178 11.52 12.58 -20.87
N THR A 179 10.54 11.88 -21.45
CA THR A 179 9.35 12.49 -22.04
C THR A 179 8.35 12.90 -20.97
N PHE A 180 7.72 14.07 -21.13
CA PHE A 180 6.55 14.45 -20.34
C PHE A 180 5.32 13.69 -20.82
N LEU A 181 4.62 13.03 -19.91
CA LEU A 181 3.36 12.34 -20.16
C LEU A 181 2.25 13.10 -19.41
N PRO A 182 1.24 13.64 -20.09
CA PRO A 182 0.19 14.42 -19.41
C PRO A 182 -0.68 13.54 -18.51
N ASP A 183 -0.77 12.24 -18.81
CA ASP A 183 -1.62 11.29 -18.11
C ASP A 183 -0.87 10.04 -17.68
N GLN A 184 -0.85 9.79 -16.35
CA GLN A 184 -0.26 8.59 -15.76
C GLN A 184 -1.02 7.31 -16.14
N ASN A 185 -2.34 7.40 -16.30
CA ASN A 185 -3.27 6.30 -16.51
C ASN A 185 -3.73 6.12 -17.96
N GLY A 186 -3.14 6.84 -18.90
CA GLY A 186 -3.29 6.61 -20.33
C GLY A 186 -2.52 5.38 -20.79
N GLU A 187 -1.73 5.55 -21.84
CA GLU A 187 -0.79 4.51 -22.25
C GLU A 187 0.33 4.32 -21.23
N PHE A 188 0.67 3.07 -20.96
CA PHE A 188 1.77 2.74 -20.05
C PHE A 188 3.11 2.98 -20.76
N ALA A 189 3.66 4.18 -20.59
CA ALA A 189 4.91 4.61 -21.22
C ALA A 189 5.91 5.11 -20.16
N GLU A 190 7.19 5.18 -20.56
CA GLU A 190 8.25 5.77 -19.74
C GLU A 190 8.25 7.29 -19.86
N GLY A 191 8.47 7.96 -18.74
CA GLY A 191 8.48 9.41 -18.68
C GLY A 191 8.07 9.95 -17.32
N TYR A 192 8.08 11.26 -17.18
CA TYR A 192 7.60 11.94 -15.98
C TYR A 192 6.21 12.54 -16.20
N PHE A 193 5.39 12.55 -15.14
CA PHE A 193 3.98 12.88 -15.27
C PHE A 193 3.42 13.46 -13.96
N PRO A 194 2.31 14.23 -14.04
CA PRO A 194 1.51 14.58 -12.87
C PRO A 194 0.90 13.31 -12.27
N VAL A 195 1.04 13.16 -10.95
CA VAL A 195 0.50 11.99 -10.25
C VAL A 195 -1.03 12.04 -10.21
N THR A 196 -1.67 10.92 -10.52
CA THR A 196 -3.11 10.75 -10.41
C THR A 196 -3.49 10.46 -8.96
N HIS A 197 -4.44 11.23 -8.40
CA HIS A 197 -4.89 11.10 -7.01
C HIS A 197 -6.38 10.80 -6.90
N SER A 198 -6.77 9.93 -5.96
CA SER A 198 -8.15 9.77 -5.50
C SER A 198 -8.54 10.94 -4.59
N ASN A 199 -8.93 12.06 -5.22
CA ASN A 199 -9.13 13.33 -4.54
C ASN A 199 -10.22 14.16 -5.24
N HIS A 200 -10.98 14.92 -4.45
CA HIS A 200 -11.95 15.88 -4.93
C HIS A 200 -11.93 17.14 -4.05
N ALA A 201 -11.86 18.32 -4.66
CA ALA A 201 -11.85 19.61 -3.95
C ALA A 201 -10.83 19.67 -2.79
N GLU A 202 -9.58 19.24 -3.07
CA GLU A 202 -8.48 19.16 -2.10
C GLU A 202 -8.80 18.31 -0.85
N GLN A 203 -9.69 17.33 -0.99
CA GLN A 203 -9.98 16.33 0.04
C GLN A 203 -9.75 14.92 -0.50
N ARG A 204 -9.21 14.03 0.33
CA ARG A 204 -9.14 12.58 0.05
C ARG A 204 -10.54 12.05 -0.25
N VAL A 205 -10.62 11.12 -1.18
CA VAL A 205 -11.77 10.23 -1.33
C VAL A 205 -11.32 8.80 -1.13
N SER A 206 -11.55 8.25 0.06
CA SER A 206 -11.29 6.84 0.37
C SER A 206 -12.36 5.94 -0.24
N ALA A 207 -12.14 4.62 -0.22
CA ALA A 207 -13.15 3.66 -0.66
C ALA A 207 -14.45 3.78 0.15
N ALA A 208 -14.37 3.99 1.47
CA ALA A 208 -15.56 4.21 2.29
C ALA A 208 -16.29 5.50 1.90
N MET A 209 -15.57 6.60 1.67
CA MET A 209 -16.18 7.86 1.23
C MET A 209 -16.85 7.74 -0.14
N GLY A 210 -16.24 6.99 -1.07
CA GLY A 210 -16.77 6.79 -2.42
C GLY A 210 -17.95 5.81 -2.49
N TYR A 211 -17.84 4.68 -1.79
CA TYR A 211 -18.81 3.58 -1.90
C TYR A 211 -19.84 3.51 -0.77
N LEU A 212 -19.47 3.92 0.46
CA LEU A 212 -20.37 3.90 1.61
C LEU A 212 -20.89 5.30 1.92
N ASP A 213 -21.36 5.98 0.87
CA ASP A 213 -21.97 7.29 0.95
C ASP A 213 -23.31 7.27 1.72
N ARG A 214 -23.90 8.44 1.92
CA ARG A 214 -25.17 8.59 2.66
C ARG A 214 -26.29 7.73 2.08
N GLU A 215 -26.38 7.60 0.77
CA GLU A 215 -27.46 6.84 0.12
C GLU A 215 -27.24 5.33 0.27
N THR A 216 -26.01 4.86 0.15
CA THR A 216 -25.66 3.45 0.39
C THR A 216 -25.96 3.05 1.83
N ARG A 217 -25.60 3.90 2.80
CA ARG A 217 -25.82 3.63 4.23
C ARG A 217 -27.28 3.62 4.66
N LYS A 218 -28.20 4.24 3.88
CA LYS A 218 -29.67 4.21 4.13
C LYS A 218 -30.33 2.91 3.71
N ARG A 219 -29.64 2.02 2.98
CA ARG A 219 -30.23 0.76 2.49
C ARG A 219 -30.59 -0.15 3.67
N ALA A 220 -31.86 -0.52 3.77
CA ALA A 220 -32.41 -1.32 4.86
C ALA A 220 -31.80 -2.74 4.95
N ASN A 221 -31.23 -3.24 3.85
CA ASN A 221 -30.60 -4.55 3.74
C ASN A 221 -29.08 -4.51 3.96
N LEU A 222 -28.49 -3.34 4.30
CA LEU A 222 -27.07 -3.19 4.63
C LEU A 222 -26.89 -2.83 6.11
N THR A 223 -26.12 -3.62 6.82
CA THR A 223 -25.66 -3.31 8.18
C THR A 223 -24.15 -3.07 8.14
N ILE A 224 -23.69 -1.90 8.57
CA ILE A 224 -22.26 -1.58 8.75
C ILE A 224 -21.98 -1.57 10.25
N SER A 225 -21.15 -2.50 10.72
CA SER A 225 -20.77 -2.66 12.13
C SER A 225 -19.29 -2.34 12.29
N THR A 226 -18.98 -1.16 12.76
CA THR A 226 -17.62 -0.70 13.09
C THR A 226 -17.29 -1.04 14.54
N ASP A 227 -16.01 -0.91 14.96
CA ASP A 227 -15.51 -1.39 16.24
C ASP A 227 -15.90 -2.86 16.50
N THR A 228 -15.97 -3.63 15.41
CA THR A 228 -16.40 -5.03 15.35
C THR A 228 -15.27 -5.90 14.82
N GLN A 229 -14.49 -6.47 15.73
CA GLN A 229 -13.37 -7.33 15.38
C GLN A 229 -13.81 -8.79 15.28
N VAL A 230 -13.85 -9.32 14.06
CA VAL A 230 -14.03 -10.77 13.84
C VAL A 230 -12.83 -11.52 14.40
N LYS A 231 -13.11 -12.56 15.20
CA LYS A 231 -12.09 -13.41 15.84
C LYS A 231 -12.01 -14.78 15.22
N GLU A 232 -13.13 -15.35 14.84
CA GLU A 232 -13.23 -16.73 14.36
C GLU A 232 -14.19 -16.83 13.16
N LEU A 233 -13.91 -17.75 12.27
CA LEU A 233 -14.83 -18.21 11.25
C LEU A 233 -15.54 -19.45 11.78
N LEU A 234 -16.87 -19.54 11.60
CA LEU A 234 -17.70 -20.65 12.08
C LEU A 234 -17.92 -21.66 10.96
N PHE A 235 -17.69 -22.94 11.25
CA PHE A 235 -17.76 -24.03 10.28
C PHE A 235 -18.75 -25.11 10.66
N GLU A 236 -19.40 -25.70 9.66
CA GLU A 236 -20.10 -26.96 9.68
C GLU A 236 -19.46 -27.89 8.65
N GLY A 237 -18.60 -28.80 9.11
CA GLY A 237 -17.69 -29.55 8.23
C GLY A 237 -16.73 -28.61 7.49
N THR A 238 -16.76 -28.62 6.15
CA THR A 238 -15.97 -27.72 5.29
C THR A 238 -16.76 -26.49 4.83
N ARG A 239 -17.95 -26.26 5.35
CA ARG A 239 -18.79 -25.11 5.01
C ARG A 239 -18.64 -24.01 6.06
N CYS A 240 -18.23 -22.81 5.65
CA CYS A 240 -18.27 -21.62 6.47
C CYS A 240 -19.72 -21.11 6.58
N VAL A 241 -20.21 -20.95 7.82
CA VAL A 241 -21.62 -20.63 8.11
C VAL A 241 -21.78 -19.31 8.88
N GLY A 242 -20.69 -18.59 9.13
CA GLY A 242 -20.73 -17.32 9.84
C GLY A 242 -19.40 -16.93 10.47
N VAL A 243 -19.48 -15.96 11.37
CA VAL A 243 -18.33 -15.43 12.10
C VAL A 243 -18.67 -15.18 13.56
N LYS A 244 -17.65 -15.26 14.42
CA LYS A 244 -17.71 -14.83 15.81
C LYS A 244 -16.88 -13.55 15.94
N ALA A 245 -17.48 -12.51 16.47
CA ALA A 245 -16.86 -11.18 16.55
C ALA A 245 -16.96 -10.59 17.95
N GLN A 246 -16.05 -9.69 18.27
CA GLN A 246 -16.10 -8.84 19.45
C GLN A 246 -16.71 -7.50 19.06
N VAL A 247 -17.87 -7.17 19.64
CA VAL A 247 -18.63 -5.94 19.38
C VAL A 247 -18.78 -5.20 20.70
N GLY A 248 -18.20 -4.00 20.82
CA GLY A 248 -18.30 -3.20 22.04
C GLY A 248 -17.89 -3.94 23.33
N GLY A 249 -16.92 -4.86 23.24
CA GLY A 249 -16.44 -5.66 24.38
C GLY A 249 -17.20 -6.98 24.62
N ARG A 250 -18.25 -7.27 23.85
CA ARG A 250 -19.05 -8.52 23.94
C ARG A 250 -18.77 -9.41 22.75
N GLU A 251 -18.83 -10.71 22.95
CA GLU A 251 -18.77 -11.67 21.85
C GLU A 251 -20.18 -11.87 21.26
N GLU A 252 -20.27 -11.79 19.93
CA GLU A 252 -21.49 -12.02 19.17
C GLU A 252 -21.21 -12.97 17.98
N GLU A 253 -22.19 -13.83 17.68
CA GLU A 253 -22.15 -14.67 16.50
C GLU A 253 -23.07 -14.13 15.39
N PHE A 254 -22.54 -14.03 14.18
CA PHE A 254 -23.30 -13.67 13.00
C PHE A 254 -23.32 -14.84 12.02
N ARG A 255 -24.51 -15.36 11.74
CA ARG A 255 -24.71 -16.46 10.78
C ARG A 255 -25.03 -15.92 9.40
N GLY A 256 -24.39 -16.51 8.37
CA GLY A 256 -24.55 -16.10 6.99
C GLY A 256 -24.39 -17.25 6.00
N ARG A 257 -24.94 -17.08 4.79
CA ARG A 257 -24.82 -18.06 3.71
C ARG A 257 -23.42 -18.07 3.10
N GLU A 258 -22.75 -16.91 3.08
CA GLU A 258 -21.41 -16.74 2.56
C GLU A 258 -20.66 -15.65 3.36
N VAL A 259 -19.41 -15.94 3.69
CA VAL A 259 -18.46 -15.05 4.34
C VAL A 259 -17.41 -14.62 3.32
N VAL A 260 -17.08 -13.32 3.27
CA VAL A 260 -16.05 -12.76 2.40
C VAL A 260 -14.98 -12.10 3.25
N LEU A 261 -13.78 -12.63 3.26
CA LEU A 261 -12.63 -12.00 3.89
C LEU A 261 -12.10 -10.87 3.01
N SER A 262 -12.02 -9.66 3.55
CA SER A 262 -11.49 -8.45 2.92
C SER A 262 -10.57 -7.68 3.88
N CYS A 263 -9.77 -8.44 4.66
CA CYS A 263 -8.93 -7.92 5.73
C CYS A 263 -7.52 -7.52 5.24
N GLY A 264 -7.25 -7.62 3.95
CA GLY A 264 -5.96 -7.33 3.33
C GLY A 264 -4.96 -8.46 3.45
N ALA A 265 -3.82 -8.30 2.77
CA ALA A 265 -2.85 -9.37 2.54
C ALA A 265 -2.13 -9.90 3.80
N ILE A 266 -2.34 -9.27 4.95
CA ILE A 266 -1.77 -9.71 6.23
C ILE A 266 -2.82 -10.44 7.07
N HIS A 267 -4.00 -9.86 7.22
CA HIS A 267 -5.02 -10.42 8.13
C HIS A 267 -5.95 -11.44 7.46
N SER A 268 -6.19 -11.38 6.14
CA SER A 268 -6.99 -12.41 5.45
C SER A 268 -6.36 -13.80 5.53
N PRO A 269 -5.05 -14.00 5.20
CA PRO A 269 -4.41 -15.30 5.42
C PRO A 269 -4.37 -15.67 6.91
N ALA A 270 -4.18 -14.72 7.84
CA ALA A 270 -4.20 -15.01 9.27
C ALA A 270 -5.57 -15.55 9.74
N HIS A 271 -6.69 -15.05 9.20
CA HIS A 271 -8.02 -15.61 9.46
C HIS A 271 -8.17 -17.03 8.92
N LEU A 272 -7.69 -17.31 7.71
CA LEU A 272 -7.69 -18.66 7.13
C LEU A 272 -6.88 -19.64 7.99
N LEU A 273 -5.66 -19.25 8.37
CA LEU A 273 -4.79 -20.07 9.21
C LEU A 273 -5.43 -20.40 10.57
N ARG A 274 -6.00 -19.39 11.26
CA ARG A 274 -6.70 -19.61 12.54
C ARG A 274 -7.90 -20.54 12.40
N ALA A 275 -8.55 -20.53 11.25
CA ALA A 275 -9.69 -21.38 10.94
C ALA A 275 -9.29 -22.81 10.51
N GLY A 276 -8.01 -23.16 10.53
CA GLY A 276 -7.53 -24.48 10.10
C GLY A 276 -7.43 -24.64 8.58
N ILE A 277 -7.31 -23.53 7.84
CA ILE A 277 -7.13 -23.53 6.39
C ILE A 277 -5.73 -23.00 6.09
N GLY A 278 -4.83 -23.87 5.64
CA GLY A 278 -3.45 -23.46 5.36
C GLY A 278 -2.45 -24.62 5.31
N PRO A 279 -1.13 -24.31 5.34
CA PRO A 279 -0.07 -25.30 5.33
C PRO A 279 -0.20 -26.30 6.48
N VAL A 280 -0.32 -27.58 6.14
CA VAL A 280 -0.60 -28.64 7.11
C VAL A 280 0.46 -28.70 8.22
N GLY A 281 1.73 -28.53 7.86
CA GLY A 281 2.85 -28.51 8.83
C GLY A 281 2.66 -27.42 9.89
N HIS A 282 2.43 -26.18 9.44
CA HIS A 282 2.23 -25.02 10.32
C HIS A 282 0.98 -25.16 11.22
N LEU A 283 -0.13 -25.67 10.66
CA LEU A 283 -1.36 -25.89 11.45
C LEU A 283 -1.14 -26.93 12.57
N LYS A 284 -0.39 -28.00 12.27
CA LYS A 284 -0.02 -29.00 13.28
C LYS A 284 0.89 -28.43 14.38
N GLU A 285 1.91 -27.66 14.02
CA GLU A 285 2.80 -26.97 14.97
C GLU A 285 2.00 -26.08 15.92
N MET A 286 1.00 -25.36 15.38
CA MET A 286 0.12 -24.50 16.18
C MET A 286 -0.96 -25.26 16.93
N GLY A 287 -1.10 -26.60 16.77
CA GLY A 287 -2.15 -27.41 17.36
C GLY A 287 -3.56 -27.01 16.89
N ILE A 288 -3.70 -26.52 15.64
CA ILE A 288 -4.98 -26.11 15.05
C ILE A 288 -5.58 -27.29 14.27
N PRO A 289 -6.84 -27.66 14.52
CA PRO A 289 -7.54 -28.67 13.74
C PRO A 289 -7.59 -28.28 12.25
N ILE A 290 -7.29 -29.24 11.36
CA ILE A 290 -7.23 -28.98 9.93
C ILE A 290 -8.65 -29.07 9.36
N VAL A 291 -9.15 -27.97 8.80
CA VAL A 291 -10.37 -27.92 7.99
C VAL A 291 -10.02 -28.19 6.52
N MET A 292 -8.95 -27.56 6.00
CA MET A 292 -8.48 -27.75 4.64
C MET A 292 -6.97 -27.49 4.55
N GLY A 293 -6.21 -28.45 4.01
CA GLY A 293 -4.80 -28.28 3.69
C GLY A 293 -4.64 -27.43 2.42
N LEU A 294 -4.18 -26.20 2.53
CA LEU A 294 -3.86 -25.29 1.43
C LEU A 294 -2.49 -24.67 1.63
N GLU A 295 -1.49 -25.22 0.98
CA GLU A 295 -0.07 -24.83 1.18
C GLU A 295 0.23 -23.38 0.78
N GLY A 296 -0.59 -22.75 -0.07
CA GLY A 296 -0.40 -21.37 -0.53
C GLY A 296 -0.84 -20.30 0.47
N VAL A 297 -1.61 -20.63 1.51
CA VAL A 297 -2.11 -19.63 2.46
C VAL A 297 -0.95 -19.01 3.24
N GLY A 298 -0.86 -17.68 3.18
CA GLY A 298 0.21 -16.91 3.82
C GLY A 298 1.56 -16.99 3.09
N GLN A 299 1.65 -17.70 1.96
CA GLN A 299 2.88 -17.81 1.18
C GLN A 299 2.92 -16.76 0.06
N ARG A 300 4.17 -16.45 -0.40
CA ARG A 300 4.41 -15.49 -1.49
C ARG A 300 3.88 -14.09 -1.21
N LEU A 301 3.91 -13.64 0.03
CA LEU A 301 3.66 -12.23 0.36
C LEU A 301 4.67 -11.36 -0.39
N MET A 302 4.17 -10.36 -1.12
CA MET A 302 4.97 -9.43 -1.91
C MET A 302 4.71 -7.99 -1.48
N ASP A 303 5.73 -7.15 -1.64
CA ASP A 303 5.64 -5.69 -1.60
C ASP A 303 6.73 -5.12 -2.54
N HIS A 304 6.60 -3.90 -3.01
CA HIS A 304 7.62 -3.25 -3.83
C HIS A 304 8.77 -2.76 -2.92
N PRO A 305 10.00 -3.27 -3.09
CA PRO A 305 11.14 -2.77 -2.33
C PRO A 305 11.52 -1.36 -2.79
N SER A 306 11.83 -0.50 -1.85
CA SER A 306 12.14 0.91 -2.09
C SER A 306 13.29 1.42 -1.25
N ILE A 307 13.95 2.46 -1.77
CA ILE A 307 14.92 3.30 -1.07
C ILE A 307 14.67 4.76 -1.42
N ALA A 308 15.17 5.68 -0.60
CA ALA A 308 15.01 7.10 -0.86
C ALA A 308 16.34 7.85 -0.79
N LEU A 309 16.49 8.83 -1.68
CA LEU A 309 17.50 9.87 -1.61
C LEU A 309 16.81 11.15 -1.16
N SER A 310 17.26 11.72 -0.06
CA SER A 310 16.65 12.91 0.55
C SER A 310 17.54 14.14 0.45
N SER A 311 16.94 15.33 0.52
CA SER A 311 17.66 16.59 0.53
C SER A 311 16.86 17.68 1.26
N PHE A 312 17.58 18.65 1.83
CA PHE A 312 16.94 19.83 2.37
C PHE A 312 16.41 20.74 1.26
N ILE A 313 15.16 21.18 1.38
CA ILE A 313 14.51 22.09 0.42
C ILE A 313 14.71 23.53 0.90
N ARG A 314 15.24 24.37 0.02
CA ARG A 314 15.38 25.82 0.29
C ARG A 314 14.00 26.48 0.45
N PRO A 315 13.87 27.53 1.29
CA PRO A 315 12.56 28.10 1.66
C PRO A 315 11.61 28.38 0.49
N GLY A 316 12.09 28.97 -0.59
CA GLY A 316 11.26 29.33 -1.77
C GLY A 316 10.82 28.15 -2.64
N ALA A 317 11.26 26.93 -2.33
CA ALA A 317 10.93 25.74 -3.13
C ALA A 317 10.03 24.72 -2.40
N ARG A 318 9.66 25.02 -1.16
CA ARG A 318 8.81 24.15 -0.32
C ARG A 318 7.35 24.13 -0.77
N MET A 319 6.54 23.34 -0.06
CA MET A 319 5.09 23.29 -0.28
C MET A 319 4.49 24.71 -0.29
N ASN A 320 3.63 24.96 -1.26
CA ASN A 320 2.91 26.21 -1.46
C ASN A 320 1.45 26.12 -0.95
N GLU A 321 0.67 27.18 -1.13
CA GLU A 321 -0.72 27.27 -0.67
C GLU A 321 -1.74 26.60 -1.61
N HIS A 322 -1.34 26.29 -2.86
CA HIS A 322 -2.28 25.77 -3.87
C HIS A 322 -2.73 24.34 -3.60
N THR A 323 -1.89 23.54 -2.94
CA THR A 323 -2.23 22.16 -2.61
C THR A 323 -1.47 21.67 -1.37
N ARG A 324 -2.10 20.78 -0.63
CA ARG A 324 -1.47 20.05 0.47
C ARG A 324 -0.95 18.68 0.03
N ARG A 325 -1.23 18.25 -1.21
CA ARG A 325 -0.73 16.99 -1.80
C ARG A 325 0.76 17.13 -2.07
N HIS A 326 1.57 16.32 -1.40
CA HIS A 326 3.03 16.45 -1.40
C HIS A 326 3.73 15.61 -2.48
N VAL A 327 3.02 14.72 -3.16
CA VAL A 327 3.49 13.96 -4.32
C VAL A 327 2.79 14.54 -5.56
N GLN A 328 3.48 15.35 -6.34
CA GLN A 328 2.89 16.10 -7.45
C GLN A 328 3.33 15.54 -8.80
N VAL A 329 4.58 15.11 -8.87
CA VAL A 329 5.20 14.52 -10.05
C VAL A 329 5.82 13.17 -9.70
N ALA A 330 5.85 12.27 -10.66
CA ALA A 330 6.54 11.00 -10.59
C ALA A 330 7.27 10.72 -11.91
N LEU A 331 8.21 9.78 -11.86
CA LEU A 331 8.96 9.29 -13.02
C LEU A 331 8.80 7.77 -13.10
N ARG A 332 8.44 7.25 -14.27
CA ARG A 332 8.52 5.84 -14.64
C ARG A 332 9.63 5.66 -15.65
N TYR A 333 10.51 4.70 -15.41
CA TYR A 333 11.65 4.44 -16.29
C TYR A 333 12.05 2.97 -16.27
N SER A 334 12.86 2.54 -17.21
CA SER A 334 13.44 1.20 -17.25
C SER A 334 14.80 1.14 -16.57
N SER A 335 15.06 0.07 -15.84
CA SER A 335 16.40 -0.26 -15.31
C SER A 335 17.38 -0.66 -16.40
N GLU A 336 16.86 -1.09 -17.56
CA GLU A 336 17.62 -1.62 -18.69
C GLU A 336 18.36 -2.93 -18.40
N LEU A 337 18.01 -3.60 -17.29
CA LEU A 337 18.56 -4.91 -16.99
C LEU A 337 17.96 -5.98 -17.91
N PRO A 338 18.75 -6.99 -18.33
CA PRO A 338 18.26 -8.08 -19.16
C PRO A 338 17.12 -8.86 -18.49
N GLY A 339 16.10 -9.21 -19.26
CA GLY A 339 15.01 -10.07 -18.81
C GLY A 339 13.96 -9.41 -17.91
N VAL A 340 13.97 -8.06 -17.80
CA VAL A 340 12.92 -7.30 -17.11
C VAL A 340 12.09 -6.48 -18.11
N PRO A 341 10.79 -6.25 -17.86
CA PRO A 341 9.95 -5.45 -18.76
C PRO A 341 10.32 -3.96 -18.69
N ARG A 342 9.91 -3.20 -19.69
CA ARG A 342 10.02 -1.75 -19.67
C ARG A 342 9.13 -1.14 -18.60
N GLY A 343 9.56 0.01 -18.02
CA GLY A 343 8.83 0.71 -16.98
C GLY A 343 8.87 0.00 -15.62
N ASP A 344 9.85 -0.84 -15.40
CA ASP A 344 10.03 -1.66 -14.19
C ASP A 344 10.44 -0.87 -12.94
N MET A 345 10.74 0.42 -13.08
CA MET A 345 11.14 1.32 -12.01
C MET A 345 10.21 2.52 -11.89
N PHE A 346 10.00 2.98 -10.66
CA PHE A 346 9.17 4.14 -10.36
C PHE A 346 9.84 5.05 -9.34
N VAL A 347 9.70 6.38 -9.51
CA VAL A 347 10.11 7.39 -8.52
C VAL A 347 8.93 8.25 -8.15
N ALA A 348 8.55 8.21 -6.87
CA ALA A 348 7.64 9.19 -6.30
C ALA A 348 8.45 10.38 -5.77
N VAL A 349 8.09 11.58 -6.19
CA VAL A 349 8.75 12.82 -5.75
C VAL A 349 7.99 13.39 -4.57
N LEU A 350 8.57 13.28 -3.38
CA LEU A 350 7.99 13.79 -2.15
C LEU A 350 8.55 15.19 -1.85
N SER A 351 7.74 16.23 -2.02
CA SER A 351 8.10 17.61 -1.66
C SER A 351 7.94 17.91 -0.16
N LYS A 352 7.62 16.89 0.62
CA LYS A 352 7.52 16.92 2.09
C LYS A 352 7.59 15.48 2.62
N SER A 353 8.54 15.19 3.50
CA SER A 353 8.81 13.83 3.97
C SER A 353 7.98 13.39 5.19
N ALA A 354 7.52 14.34 6.04
CA ALA A 354 6.75 14.02 7.25
C ALA A 354 5.77 15.15 7.63
N TRP A 355 4.86 14.84 8.58
CA TRP A 355 3.84 15.78 9.05
C TRP A 355 4.39 17.01 9.79
N HIS A 356 5.53 16.87 10.46
CA HIS A 356 6.13 17.87 11.34
C HIS A 356 7.02 18.89 10.60
N ALA A 357 7.48 19.92 11.30
CA ALA A 357 8.19 21.04 10.72
C ALA A 357 9.52 20.66 10.02
N VAL A 358 10.29 19.70 10.55
CA VAL A 358 11.51 19.20 9.89
C VAL A 358 11.12 18.48 8.59
N GLY A 359 10.07 17.65 8.60
CA GLY A 359 9.62 16.97 7.39
C GLY A 359 9.20 17.92 6.27
N ALA A 360 8.69 19.11 6.60
CA ALA A 360 8.37 20.15 5.62
C ALA A 360 9.61 20.79 4.97
N ARG A 361 10.81 20.50 5.46
CA ARG A 361 12.09 20.98 4.95
C ARG A 361 12.89 19.92 4.19
N ILE A 362 12.41 18.70 4.20
CA ILE A 362 13.08 17.56 3.54
C ILE A 362 12.20 17.07 2.39
N ALA A 363 12.78 17.04 1.20
CA ALA A 363 12.25 16.33 0.06
C ALA A 363 12.89 14.94 -0.03
N SER A 364 12.23 14.03 -0.75
CA SER A 364 12.78 12.72 -1.04
C SER A 364 12.41 12.28 -2.46
N LEU A 365 13.37 11.72 -3.18
CA LEU A 365 13.16 10.93 -4.36
C LEU A 365 13.04 9.49 -3.90
N LEU A 366 11.81 8.99 -3.76
CA LEU A 366 11.52 7.62 -3.34
C LEU A 366 11.49 6.74 -4.58
N THR A 367 12.59 6.01 -4.82
CA THR A 367 12.65 5.04 -5.91
C THR A 367 12.24 3.66 -5.40
N PHE A 368 11.44 2.96 -6.20
CA PHE A 368 11.07 1.59 -5.91
C PHE A 368 11.01 0.74 -7.18
N VAL A 369 11.24 -0.54 -6.98
CA VAL A 369 11.12 -1.55 -8.02
C VAL A 369 9.65 -1.76 -8.30
N ASN A 370 9.17 -1.24 -9.44
CA ASN A 370 7.77 -1.31 -9.81
C ASN A 370 7.37 -2.74 -10.25
N LYS A 371 8.30 -3.49 -10.86
CA LYS A 371 8.16 -4.92 -11.15
C LYS A 371 9.10 -5.74 -10.29
N THR A 372 8.66 -6.18 -9.11
CA THR A 372 9.47 -7.00 -8.21
C THR A 372 9.41 -8.49 -8.55
N TYR A 373 10.49 -9.19 -8.27
CA TYR A 373 10.64 -10.65 -8.37
C TYR A 373 10.85 -11.34 -7.01
N SER A 374 10.92 -10.58 -5.93
CA SER A 374 11.03 -11.11 -4.56
C SER A 374 9.66 -11.66 -4.11
N GLU A 375 9.44 -12.96 -4.30
CA GLU A 375 8.18 -13.67 -4.05
C GLU A 375 8.26 -14.62 -2.85
N THR A 376 9.19 -14.45 -1.91
CA THR A 376 9.41 -15.41 -0.82
C THR A 376 8.88 -14.95 0.53
N GLY A 377 8.12 -13.85 0.55
CA GLY A 377 7.50 -13.34 1.76
C GLY A 377 6.45 -14.30 2.35
N GLN A 378 6.20 -14.17 3.65
CA GLN A 378 5.31 -15.08 4.38
C GLN A 378 4.49 -14.36 5.45
N VAL A 379 3.28 -14.86 5.67
CA VAL A 379 2.45 -14.59 6.84
C VAL A 379 2.21 -15.90 7.58
N LYS A 380 2.57 -15.96 8.85
CA LYS A 380 2.40 -17.13 9.72
C LYS A 380 1.73 -16.71 11.03
N LEU A 381 1.09 -17.63 11.71
CA LEU A 381 0.60 -17.36 13.06
C LEU A 381 1.74 -17.36 14.07
N ALA A 382 1.75 -16.35 14.94
CA ALA A 382 2.59 -16.34 16.14
C ALA A 382 1.90 -17.12 17.28
N SER A 383 0.56 -17.17 17.27
CA SER A 383 -0.26 -17.80 18.29
C SER A 383 -1.65 -18.14 17.74
N ARG A 384 -2.34 -19.07 18.37
CA ARG A 384 -3.78 -19.33 18.14
C ARG A 384 -4.67 -18.19 18.62
N ASP A 385 -4.18 -17.38 19.57
CA ASP A 385 -4.93 -16.25 20.11
C ASP A 385 -5.16 -15.19 19.02
N PRO A 386 -6.43 -14.87 18.67
CA PRO A 386 -6.74 -13.90 17.63
C PRO A 386 -6.37 -12.46 17.98
N ARG A 387 -5.96 -12.20 19.24
CA ARG A 387 -5.45 -10.88 19.67
C ARG A 387 -3.97 -10.68 19.34
N MET A 388 -3.24 -11.77 19.07
CA MET A 388 -1.84 -11.72 18.68
C MET A 388 -1.72 -11.47 17.18
N GLU A 389 -0.88 -10.49 16.81
CA GLU A 389 -0.57 -10.23 15.41
C GLU A 389 0.20 -11.39 14.77
N PRO A 390 0.02 -11.63 13.48
CA PRO A 390 0.79 -12.65 12.78
C PRO A 390 2.27 -12.28 12.64
N ILE A 391 3.11 -13.27 12.45
CA ILE A 391 4.50 -13.09 12.00
C ILE A 391 4.46 -12.75 10.52
N VAL A 392 5.03 -11.60 10.15
CA VAL A 392 5.07 -11.11 8.77
C VAL A 392 6.51 -10.91 8.33
N GLN A 393 6.90 -11.63 7.28
CA GLN A 393 8.24 -11.59 6.70
C GLN A 393 8.11 -11.25 5.23
N PHE A 394 8.54 -10.06 4.83
CA PHE A 394 8.46 -9.66 3.41
C PHE A 394 9.57 -10.26 2.57
N ASN A 395 10.75 -10.52 3.16
CA ASN A 395 11.93 -11.01 2.45
C ASN A 395 12.23 -10.19 1.19
N LEU A 396 12.16 -8.86 1.31
CA LEU A 396 12.51 -7.94 0.24
C LEU A 396 13.95 -8.19 -0.20
N LEU A 397 14.21 -8.04 -1.50
CA LEU A 397 15.52 -8.28 -2.11
C LEU A 397 15.98 -9.75 -2.02
N SER A 398 15.06 -10.69 -1.85
CA SER A 398 15.37 -12.13 -1.97
C SER A 398 15.75 -12.53 -3.40
N ASP A 399 15.33 -11.75 -4.40
CA ASP A 399 15.80 -11.84 -5.78
C ASP A 399 16.86 -10.76 -6.06
N ARG A 400 18.03 -11.18 -6.54
CA ARG A 400 19.17 -10.27 -6.83
C ARG A 400 18.82 -9.16 -7.80
N ARG A 401 17.91 -9.41 -8.76
CA ARG A 401 17.44 -8.41 -9.73
C ARG A 401 16.80 -7.20 -9.06
N ASP A 402 16.12 -7.39 -7.94
CA ASP A 402 15.48 -6.29 -7.20
C ASP A 402 16.55 -5.41 -6.52
N LEU A 403 17.58 -6.03 -5.96
CA LEU A 403 18.71 -5.33 -5.35
C LEU A 403 19.49 -4.50 -6.37
N ASP A 404 19.88 -5.12 -7.50
CA ASP A 404 20.67 -4.45 -8.55
C ASP A 404 19.92 -3.25 -9.13
N ARG A 405 18.59 -3.36 -9.27
CA ARG A 405 17.74 -2.25 -9.72
C ARG A 405 17.66 -1.13 -8.70
N LEU A 406 17.58 -1.41 -7.42
CA LEU A 406 17.62 -0.34 -6.40
C LEU A 406 18.98 0.35 -6.36
N MET A 407 20.09 -0.39 -6.47
CA MET A 407 21.43 0.19 -6.54
C MET A 407 21.57 1.11 -7.76
N SER A 408 21.19 0.64 -8.95
CA SER A 408 21.17 1.44 -10.19
C SER A 408 20.21 2.63 -10.06
N GLY A 409 19.02 2.40 -9.51
CA GLY A 409 18.02 3.45 -9.28
C GLY A 409 18.52 4.55 -8.35
N PHE A 410 19.23 4.19 -7.28
CA PHE A 410 19.82 5.18 -6.38
C PHE A 410 20.84 6.07 -7.09
N ARG A 411 21.73 5.48 -7.92
CA ARG A 411 22.69 6.23 -8.73
C ARG A 411 21.98 7.17 -9.72
N LYS A 412 20.91 6.71 -10.36
CA LYS A 412 20.10 7.51 -11.27
C LYS A 412 19.44 8.70 -10.56
N MET A 413 18.91 8.48 -9.36
CA MET A 413 18.37 9.57 -8.53
C MET A 413 19.44 10.54 -8.05
N ALA A 414 20.63 10.05 -7.71
CA ALA A 414 21.77 10.89 -7.39
C ALA A 414 22.16 11.80 -8.57
N ALA A 415 22.21 11.28 -9.78
CA ALA A 415 22.49 12.07 -10.98
C ALA A 415 21.43 13.16 -11.22
N LEU A 416 20.12 12.83 -11.07
CA LEU A 416 19.05 13.83 -11.15
C LEU A 416 19.20 14.89 -10.05
N GLN A 417 19.44 14.47 -8.81
CA GLN A 417 19.56 15.36 -7.65
C GLN A 417 20.76 16.32 -7.76
N MET A 418 21.83 15.89 -8.42
CA MET A 418 23.04 16.70 -8.67
C MET A 418 22.91 17.61 -9.90
N SER A 419 21.82 17.56 -10.65
CA SER A 419 21.56 18.42 -11.80
C SER A 419 21.37 19.90 -11.40
N ALA A 420 21.63 20.82 -12.32
CA ALA A 420 21.53 22.25 -12.07
C ALA A 420 20.14 22.71 -11.56
N PRO A 421 19.00 22.23 -12.11
CA PRO A 421 17.68 22.61 -11.60
C PRO A 421 17.48 22.25 -10.12
N LEU A 422 17.86 21.03 -9.71
CA LEU A 422 17.67 20.58 -8.34
C LEU A 422 18.66 21.23 -7.37
N ARG A 423 19.91 21.40 -7.75
CA ARG A 423 20.90 22.13 -6.93
C ARG A 423 20.52 23.59 -6.69
N ALA A 424 19.72 24.20 -7.56
CA ALA A 424 19.20 25.54 -7.36
C ALA A 424 18.18 25.64 -6.22
N VAL A 425 17.47 24.56 -5.89
CA VAL A 425 16.34 24.52 -4.94
C VAL A 425 16.58 23.64 -3.72
N THR A 426 17.63 22.82 -3.71
CA THR A 426 17.99 21.92 -2.61
C THR A 426 19.44 22.06 -2.20
N ASP A 427 19.80 21.51 -1.05
CA ASP A 427 21.18 21.35 -0.60
C ASP A 427 21.73 19.94 -0.96
N LYS A 428 22.96 19.63 -0.46
CA LYS A 428 23.61 18.33 -0.65
C LYS A 428 22.64 17.19 -0.29
N PRO A 429 22.49 16.18 -1.14
CA PRO A 429 21.66 15.01 -0.83
C PRO A 429 22.29 14.13 0.24
N PHE A 430 21.45 13.31 0.87
CA PHE A 430 21.84 12.29 1.82
C PHE A 430 21.01 11.02 1.62
N PRO A 431 21.58 9.82 1.84
CA PRO A 431 20.84 8.58 1.78
C PRO A 431 19.81 8.54 2.92
N ALA A 432 18.58 8.13 2.62
CA ALA A 432 17.51 8.10 3.62
C ALA A 432 17.59 6.86 4.53
N SER A 433 18.75 6.65 5.15
CA SER A 433 18.95 5.71 6.25
C SER A 433 18.62 6.42 7.56
N TYR A 434 17.33 6.39 7.93
CA TYR A 434 16.85 7.15 9.08
C TYR A 434 17.18 6.47 10.40
N SER A 435 17.76 7.27 11.32
CA SER A 435 18.02 6.85 12.69
C SER A 435 16.73 6.56 13.47
N ASP A 436 16.82 5.80 14.53
CA ASP A 436 15.68 5.56 15.45
C ASP A 436 15.14 6.86 16.07
N ARG A 437 15.97 7.91 16.14
CA ARG A 437 15.54 9.23 16.59
C ARG A 437 14.50 9.84 15.64
N VAL A 438 14.71 9.73 14.33
CA VAL A 438 13.76 10.20 13.31
C VAL A 438 12.43 9.45 13.43
N ARG A 439 12.46 8.14 13.67
CA ARG A 439 11.23 7.34 13.87
C ARG A 439 10.47 7.80 15.11
N LYS A 440 11.17 8.08 16.22
CA LYS A 440 10.55 8.57 17.48
C LYS A 440 9.88 9.93 17.30
N ILE A 441 10.50 10.85 16.55
CA ILE A 441 9.89 12.18 16.29
C ILE A 441 8.79 12.14 15.22
N GLY A 442 8.69 11.06 14.44
CA GLY A 442 7.61 10.83 13.47
C GLY A 442 6.24 10.64 14.13
N VAL A 443 6.18 10.20 15.38
CA VAL A 443 4.92 9.99 16.11
C VAL A 443 4.20 11.32 16.35
N VAL A 444 2.90 11.39 16.03
CA VAL A 444 2.07 12.60 16.17
C VAL A 444 1.76 12.87 17.65
N ASN A 445 2.40 13.90 18.20
CA ASN A 445 2.12 14.40 19.56
C ASN A 445 2.63 15.84 19.74
N ALA A 446 2.19 16.54 20.80
CA ALA A 446 2.54 17.92 21.07
C ALA A 446 4.05 18.13 21.33
N LYS A 447 4.71 17.20 22.02
CA LYS A 447 6.15 17.23 22.30
C LYS A 447 6.95 17.22 20.99
N ASN A 448 6.65 16.29 20.09
CA ASN A 448 7.34 16.17 18.80
C ASN A 448 7.04 17.37 17.89
N LYS A 449 5.83 17.94 17.96
CA LYS A 449 5.50 19.19 17.25
C LYS A 449 6.42 20.34 17.66
N ILE A 450 6.66 20.53 18.97
CA ILE A 450 7.53 21.59 19.48
C ILE A 450 9.00 21.29 19.15
N LEU A 451 9.49 20.09 19.44
CA LEU A 451 10.89 19.72 19.19
C LEU A 451 11.26 19.87 17.70
N THR A 452 10.39 19.42 16.82
CA THR A 452 10.64 19.51 15.38
C THR A 452 10.50 20.94 14.85
N ALA A 453 9.71 21.82 15.49
CA ALA A 453 9.66 23.23 15.15
C ALA A 453 10.99 23.94 15.49
N ILE A 454 11.58 23.65 16.65
CA ILE A 454 12.89 24.19 17.06
C ILE A 454 13.97 23.67 16.09
N ALA A 455 14.04 22.36 15.87
CA ALA A 455 15.02 21.78 14.95
C ALA A 455 14.90 22.36 13.53
N ALA A 456 13.69 22.56 13.05
CA ALA A 456 13.41 23.15 11.75
C ALA A 456 13.90 24.61 11.64
N ALA A 457 13.72 25.41 12.70
CA ALA A 457 14.25 26.78 12.74
C ALA A 457 15.79 26.80 12.69
N LEU A 458 16.45 25.88 13.41
CA LEU A 458 17.90 25.72 13.35
C LEU A 458 18.39 25.29 11.95
N MET A 459 17.64 24.39 11.29
CA MET A 459 17.95 23.96 9.92
C MET A 459 17.75 25.08 8.88
N ASP A 460 16.91 26.05 9.13
CA ASP A 460 16.75 27.25 8.28
C ASP A 460 17.90 28.25 8.44
N GLY A 461 18.77 28.08 9.43
CA GLY A 461 19.96 28.87 9.69
C GLY A 461 21.16 28.53 8.77
N PRO A 462 22.41 28.77 9.23
CA PRO A 462 23.61 28.52 8.44
C PRO A 462 23.73 27.09 7.94
N SER A 463 24.25 26.90 6.71
CA SER A 463 24.38 25.58 6.08
C SER A 463 25.24 24.61 6.90
N ALA A 464 26.31 25.10 7.52
CA ALA A 464 27.17 24.25 8.37
C ALA A 464 26.40 23.63 9.56
N LEU A 465 25.54 24.43 10.23
CA LEU A 465 24.68 23.92 11.31
C LEU A 465 23.66 22.91 10.80
N ARG A 466 23.07 23.18 9.64
CA ARG A 466 22.12 22.28 9.00
C ARG A 466 22.74 20.93 8.65
N HIS A 467 23.92 20.95 8.02
CA HIS A 467 24.64 19.72 7.69
C HIS A 467 24.99 18.93 8.95
N TYR A 468 25.50 19.60 9.98
CA TYR A 468 25.75 18.96 11.27
C TYR A 468 24.50 18.29 11.86
N ILE A 469 23.34 18.95 11.81
CA ILE A 469 22.07 18.37 12.28
C ILE A 469 21.68 17.14 11.45
N ILE A 470 21.79 17.22 10.13
CA ILE A 470 21.46 16.10 9.24
C ILE A 470 22.38 14.91 9.50
N ASP A 471 23.69 15.13 9.47
CA ASP A 471 24.69 14.08 9.58
C ASP A 471 24.73 13.43 10.98
N THR A 472 24.40 14.20 12.04
CA THR A 472 24.46 13.68 13.43
C THR A 472 23.14 13.08 13.91
N PHE A 473 21.98 13.62 13.47
CA PHE A 473 20.69 13.27 14.05
C PHE A 473 19.71 12.61 13.09
N VAL A 474 19.88 12.80 11.79
CA VAL A 474 18.93 12.31 10.78
C VAL A 474 19.45 11.04 10.12
N VAL A 475 20.68 11.06 9.62
CA VAL A 475 21.30 9.93 8.91
C VAL A 475 22.00 9.01 9.90
N GLU A 476 22.03 7.72 9.60
CA GLU A 476 22.73 6.71 10.38
C GLU A 476 23.49 5.71 9.49
N GLY A 477 24.79 5.65 9.67
CA GLY A 477 25.66 4.59 9.21
C GLY A 477 26.17 4.68 7.78
N PHE A 478 25.68 5.62 6.94
CA PHE A 478 26.15 5.77 5.55
C PHE A 478 26.18 7.23 5.12
N THR A 479 27.27 7.66 4.52
CA THR A 479 27.35 8.98 3.88
C THR A 479 27.00 8.89 2.38
N PHE A 480 26.60 10.01 1.78
CA PHE A 480 26.30 10.05 0.35
C PHE A 480 27.53 9.72 -0.50
N ASP A 481 28.69 10.30 -0.13
CA ASP A 481 29.93 10.12 -0.89
C ASP A 481 30.45 8.67 -0.82
N GLU A 482 30.35 8.04 0.35
CA GLU A 482 30.69 6.62 0.56
C GLU A 482 29.81 5.70 -0.30
N VAL A 483 28.47 5.85 -0.21
CA VAL A 483 27.52 5.04 -0.99
C VAL A 483 27.69 5.23 -2.50
N MET A 484 28.14 6.41 -2.96
CA MET A 484 28.33 6.67 -4.38
C MET A 484 29.68 6.20 -4.93
N SER A 485 30.69 6.06 -4.08
CA SER A 485 32.07 5.70 -4.49
C SER A 485 32.40 4.22 -4.33
N ASP A 486 31.63 3.48 -3.50
CA ASP A 486 31.88 2.09 -3.17
C ASP A 486 30.63 1.23 -3.38
N ASP A 487 30.73 0.21 -4.23
CA ASP A 487 29.65 -0.71 -4.54
C ASP A 487 29.24 -1.60 -3.36
N GLU A 488 30.19 -1.98 -2.49
CA GLU A 488 29.90 -2.76 -1.29
C GLU A 488 29.13 -1.92 -0.26
N ALA A 489 29.52 -0.65 -0.09
CA ALA A 489 28.81 0.30 0.76
C ALA A 489 27.39 0.58 0.20
N MET A 490 27.24 0.70 -1.12
CA MET A 490 25.95 0.84 -1.78
C MET A 490 25.05 -0.38 -1.52
N GLU A 491 25.56 -1.60 -1.70
CA GLU A 491 24.80 -2.82 -1.44
C GLU A 491 24.40 -2.92 0.04
N ALA A 492 25.34 -2.66 0.96
CA ALA A 492 25.09 -2.67 2.39
C ALA A 492 24.02 -1.63 2.79
N PHE A 493 24.09 -0.41 2.22
CA PHE A 493 23.08 0.62 2.40
C PHE A 493 21.70 0.16 1.90
N VAL A 494 21.62 -0.34 0.66
CA VAL A 494 20.33 -0.77 0.08
C VAL A 494 19.73 -1.90 0.90
N ARG A 495 20.50 -2.90 1.31
CA ARG A 495 20.01 -4.00 2.15
C ARG A 495 19.50 -3.50 3.50
N LYS A 496 20.19 -2.56 4.14
CA LYS A 496 19.80 -2.01 5.44
C LYS A 496 18.59 -1.06 5.35
N ALA A 497 18.56 -0.22 4.32
CA ALA A 497 17.58 0.86 4.16
C ALA A 497 16.29 0.44 3.43
N ALA A 498 16.33 -0.64 2.64
CA ALA A 498 15.17 -1.07 1.85
C ALA A 498 13.97 -1.37 2.74
N ILE A 499 12.84 -0.76 2.37
CA ILE A 499 11.53 -0.99 2.97
C ILE A 499 10.51 -1.23 1.87
N GLY A 500 9.38 -1.85 2.19
CA GLY A 500 8.23 -1.89 1.30
C GLY A 500 7.54 -0.53 1.20
N VAL A 501 6.68 -0.37 0.21
CA VAL A 501 5.86 0.84 0.05
C VAL A 501 4.39 0.61 0.44
N TRP A 502 4.16 -0.32 1.36
CA TRP A 502 2.84 -0.71 1.90
C TRP A 502 1.90 -1.28 0.84
N HIS A 503 2.45 -2.02 -0.13
CA HIS A 503 1.72 -2.72 -1.18
C HIS A 503 1.62 -4.23 -0.91
N ALA A 504 1.50 -4.63 0.36
CA ALA A 504 1.34 -6.02 0.76
C ALA A 504 0.23 -6.71 -0.07
N SER A 505 0.59 -7.83 -0.72
CA SER A 505 -0.27 -8.54 -1.67
C SER A 505 0.12 -10.02 -1.82
N CYS A 506 -0.65 -10.79 -2.58
CA CYS A 506 -0.34 -12.13 -3.08
C CYS A 506 -0.39 -13.29 -2.06
N SER A 507 -0.68 -13.06 -0.79
CA SER A 507 -0.63 -14.07 0.29
C SER A 507 -1.78 -15.09 0.31
N CYS A 508 -2.81 -14.93 -0.57
CA CYS A 508 -3.91 -15.85 -0.81
C CYS A 508 -4.20 -15.93 -2.31
N ARG A 509 -3.16 -16.06 -3.14
CA ARG A 509 -3.24 -15.84 -4.58
C ARG A 509 -4.28 -16.71 -5.29
N MET A 510 -4.89 -16.13 -6.30
CA MET A 510 -5.73 -16.88 -7.22
C MET A 510 -4.89 -17.66 -8.23
N GLY A 511 -5.42 -18.76 -8.72
CA GLY A 511 -4.76 -19.58 -9.71
C GLY A 511 -5.66 -20.71 -10.22
N ARG A 512 -5.08 -21.57 -11.05
CA ARG A 512 -5.80 -22.72 -11.64
C ARG A 512 -6.22 -23.72 -10.56
N PRO A 513 -7.26 -24.53 -10.84
CA PRO A 513 -7.70 -25.57 -9.91
C PRO A 513 -6.61 -26.62 -9.57
N ASP A 514 -5.71 -26.91 -10.50
CA ASP A 514 -4.61 -27.87 -10.37
C ASP A 514 -3.33 -27.26 -9.76
N ASP A 515 -3.25 -25.94 -9.55
CA ASP A 515 -2.12 -25.32 -8.87
C ASP A 515 -2.21 -25.59 -7.35
N PRO A 516 -1.26 -26.34 -6.75
CA PRO A 516 -1.27 -26.64 -5.32
C PRO A 516 -1.04 -25.40 -4.44
N MET A 517 -0.48 -24.34 -5.01
CA MET A 517 -0.21 -23.09 -4.31
C MET A 517 -1.30 -22.03 -4.49
N ALA A 518 -2.33 -22.28 -5.32
CA ALA A 518 -3.48 -21.40 -5.42
C ALA A 518 -4.40 -21.59 -4.21
N VAL A 519 -4.78 -20.48 -3.59
CA VAL A 519 -5.67 -20.44 -2.41
C VAL A 519 -7.11 -20.23 -2.82
N VAL A 520 -7.33 -19.38 -3.83
CA VAL A 520 -8.68 -19.08 -4.34
C VAL A 520 -8.75 -19.29 -5.84
N ASP A 521 -9.97 -19.47 -6.34
CA ASP A 521 -10.27 -19.42 -7.77
C ASP A 521 -10.37 -17.97 -8.29
N THR A 522 -10.69 -17.81 -9.57
CA THR A 522 -10.82 -16.50 -10.23
C THR A 522 -12.03 -15.67 -9.76
N GLN A 523 -12.89 -16.24 -8.93
CA GLN A 523 -14.02 -15.56 -8.28
C GLN A 523 -13.77 -15.33 -6.78
N GLY A 524 -12.55 -15.60 -6.30
CA GLY A 524 -12.18 -15.45 -4.89
C GLY A 524 -12.68 -16.57 -3.97
N CYS A 525 -13.31 -17.64 -4.47
CA CYS A 525 -13.75 -18.76 -3.65
C CYS A 525 -12.56 -19.54 -3.12
N VAL A 526 -12.52 -19.80 -1.82
CA VAL A 526 -11.45 -20.59 -1.18
C VAL A 526 -11.55 -22.05 -1.62
N LYS A 527 -10.46 -22.60 -2.15
CA LYS A 527 -10.43 -23.96 -2.70
C LYS A 527 -10.79 -24.99 -1.64
N GLY A 528 -11.71 -25.91 -2.00
CA GLY A 528 -12.15 -26.99 -1.12
C GLY A 528 -13.06 -26.58 0.04
N VAL A 529 -13.39 -25.30 0.17
CA VAL A 529 -14.23 -24.75 1.25
C VAL A 529 -15.48 -24.11 0.66
N GLN A 530 -16.64 -24.42 1.23
CA GLN A 530 -17.90 -23.83 0.80
C GLN A 530 -18.24 -22.58 1.62
N GLY A 531 -18.92 -21.61 0.99
CA GLY A 531 -19.42 -20.42 1.69
C GLY A 531 -18.34 -19.44 2.18
N LEU A 532 -17.12 -19.51 1.62
CA LEU A 532 -16.00 -18.65 1.99
C LEU A 532 -15.27 -18.11 0.75
N ARG A 533 -15.05 -16.79 0.74
CA ARG A 533 -14.23 -16.10 -0.27
C ARG A 533 -13.16 -15.24 0.39
N VAL A 534 -12.13 -14.91 -0.39
CA VAL A 534 -11.18 -13.84 -0.10
C VAL A 534 -11.24 -12.84 -1.25
N VAL A 535 -11.43 -11.57 -0.92
CA VAL A 535 -11.50 -10.47 -1.91
C VAL A 535 -10.76 -9.25 -1.35
N ASP A 536 -9.48 -9.19 -1.62
CA ASP A 536 -8.57 -8.07 -1.33
C ASP A 536 -7.26 -8.26 -2.10
N ALA A 537 -6.22 -7.48 -1.80
CA ALA A 537 -4.94 -7.58 -2.50
C ALA A 537 -4.20 -8.92 -2.28
N SER A 538 -4.61 -9.74 -1.31
CA SER A 538 -4.00 -11.06 -1.08
C SER A 538 -4.22 -12.03 -2.24
N ILE A 539 -5.30 -11.83 -3.02
CA ILE A 539 -5.64 -12.74 -4.12
C ILE A 539 -4.80 -12.53 -5.39
N PHE A 540 -4.03 -11.45 -5.48
CA PHE A 540 -3.24 -11.15 -6.67
C PHE A 540 -2.24 -12.28 -6.96
N PRO A 541 -2.13 -12.77 -8.22
CA PRO A 541 -1.12 -13.77 -8.61
C PRO A 541 0.32 -13.25 -8.46
N VAL A 542 0.50 -11.96 -8.73
CA VAL A 542 1.75 -11.18 -8.55
C VAL A 542 1.38 -9.72 -8.33
N VAL A 543 2.21 -8.98 -7.58
CA VAL A 543 1.98 -7.55 -7.37
C VAL A 543 2.09 -6.79 -8.71
N PRO A 544 1.09 -5.96 -9.09
CA PRO A 544 1.14 -5.20 -10.34
C PRO A 544 2.07 -3.99 -10.21
N CYS A 545 2.55 -3.44 -11.33
CA CYS A 545 3.33 -2.20 -11.42
C CYS A 545 2.51 -0.96 -11.03
N ALA A 546 1.84 -1.02 -9.88
CA ALA A 546 0.91 -0.01 -9.38
C ALA A 546 0.89 0.07 -7.85
N ASN A 547 0.44 1.22 -7.33
CA ASN A 547 -0.08 1.27 -5.96
C ASN A 547 -1.31 0.36 -5.86
N THR A 548 -1.34 -0.55 -4.91
CA THR A 548 -2.29 -1.69 -4.88
C THR A 548 -3.75 -1.31 -4.62
N ASN A 549 -4.05 -0.06 -4.22
CA ASN A 549 -5.41 0.35 -3.91
C ASN A 549 -6.36 0.28 -5.12
N PHE A 550 -5.98 0.87 -6.27
CA PHE A 550 -6.82 0.84 -7.48
C PHE A 550 -7.00 -0.57 -8.04
N PRO A 551 -5.95 -1.40 -8.17
CA PRO A 551 -6.12 -2.82 -8.49
C PRO A 551 -7.03 -3.58 -7.52
N THR A 552 -7.00 -3.26 -6.22
CA THR A 552 -7.90 -3.88 -5.22
C THR A 552 -9.36 -3.47 -5.43
N LEU A 553 -9.62 -2.19 -5.72
CA LEU A 553 -10.97 -1.71 -6.05
C LEU A 553 -11.50 -2.36 -7.33
N MET A 554 -10.66 -2.45 -8.37
CA MET A 554 -10.98 -3.13 -9.63
C MET A 554 -11.33 -4.60 -9.40
N ALA A 555 -10.52 -5.32 -8.63
CA ALA A 555 -10.74 -6.73 -8.33
C ALA A 555 -12.06 -6.93 -7.56
N ALA A 556 -12.35 -6.07 -6.60
CA ALA A 556 -13.61 -6.11 -5.84
C ALA A 556 -14.83 -5.80 -6.72
N GLU A 557 -14.75 -4.87 -7.68
CA GLU A 557 -15.82 -4.60 -8.65
C GLU A 557 -16.09 -5.81 -9.53
N LYS A 558 -15.03 -6.46 -10.03
CA LYS A 558 -15.15 -7.65 -10.89
C LYS A 558 -15.76 -8.82 -10.16
N ILE A 559 -15.29 -9.12 -8.95
CA ILE A 559 -15.82 -10.23 -8.16
C ILE A 559 -17.23 -9.93 -7.67
N ALA A 560 -17.53 -8.69 -7.25
CA ALA A 560 -18.88 -8.29 -6.85
C ALA A 560 -19.92 -8.53 -7.97
N GLU A 561 -19.56 -8.30 -9.22
CA GLU A 561 -20.42 -8.58 -10.38
C GLU A 561 -20.71 -10.08 -10.53
N ALA A 562 -19.71 -10.91 -10.36
CA ALA A 562 -19.86 -12.37 -10.40
C ALA A 562 -20.66 -12.95 -9.20
N MET A 563 -20.83 -12.16 -8.10
CA MET A 563 -21.57 -12.55 -6.90
C MET A 563 -23.04 -12.12 -6.93
N GLN A 564 -23.48 -11.33 -7.92
CA GLN A 564 -24.86 -10.86 -8.07
C GLN A 564 -25.74 -11.90 -8.76
#